data_45c1a861b9e01a29e4835692ffb5c10c
#
_entry.id   45c1a861b9e01a29e4835692ffb5c10c
#
_cell.length_a   1.000
_cell.length_b   1.000
_cell.length_c   1.000
_cell.angle_alpha   90.00
_cell.angle_beta   90.00
_cell.angle_gamma   90.00
#
_symmetry.space_group_name_H-M   'P 1'
#
loop_
_entity.id
_entity.type
_entity.pdbx_description
1 polymer ?
#
loop_
_entity_poly.entity_id
_entity_poly.type
_entity_poly.pdbx_seq_one_letter_code
_entity_poly.pdbx_strand_id
1 'polypeptide(L)'
;MNAASNASITVRSCDSLEDFHACVALQREVWGEDDLEVEPATLFVVAAHTGGQVLGACDGKTLVGFTLALAAVRNGAPFLHSHMTGVHANYRNRGVGRMLKLFQRDEALSRDIRLIEWTFDPLELRNAHFNLNRLGAICRRYLPNLYGITTSPLHRGLATDRLVAEWYLDSPRVIAALSNELTPPPSSTTIEIPNSFDDWKASDLPHVQSVQTAIREQFTDGFAKGCAAIAVSKTSDASSYHLAPWSEF
;
A
#
# COMPACT_ATOMS: atom_id res chain seq x y z
N MET A 1 -4.14 -20.29 23.49
CA MET A 1 -4.69 -19.29 22.54
C MET A 1 -4.80 -19.97 21.19
N ASN A 2 -6.02 -20.27 20.74
CA ASN A 2 -6.25 -20.99 19.50
C ASN A 2 -5.81 -20.12 18.30
N ALA A 3 -4.82 -20.59 17.56
CA ALA A 3 -4.59 -20.13 16.20
C ALA A 3 -5.82 -20.55 15.37
N ALA A 4 -6.77 -19.64 15.19
CA ALA A 4 -7.87 -19.85 14.28
C ALA A 4 -7.30 -20.06 12.89
N SER A 5 -7.48 -21.25 12.36
CA SER A 5 -7.04 -21.66 11.03
C SER A 5 -7.58 -20.70 9.98
N ASN A 6 -6.70 -20.15 9.11
CA ASN A 6 -7.08 -19.39 7.93
C ASN A 6 -7.76 -20.24 6.84
N ALA A 7 -8.07 -21.49 7.13
CA ALA A 7 -8.58 -22.47 6.16
C ALA A 7 -9.98 -22.12 5.58
N SER A 8 -10.62 -21.05 6.06
CA SER A 8 -11.96 -20.65 5.60
C SER A 8 -11.96 -19.38 4.72
N ILE A 9 -10.86 -18.61 4.67
CA ILE A 9 -10.85 -17.34 3.94
C ILE A 9 -10.57 -17.58 2.46
N THR A 10 -11.49 -17.15 1.62
CA THR A 10 -11.37 -17.19 0.16
C THR A 10 -11.32 -15.77 -0.41
N VAL A 11 -10.57 -15.59 -1.52
CA VAL A 11 -10.57 -14.33 -2.26
C VAL A 11 -11.26 -14.53 -3.59
N ARG A 12 -12.12 -13.59 -3.96
CA ARG A 12 -12.86 -13.59 -5.22
C ARG A 12 -13.06 -12.18 -5.76
N SER A 13 -13.46 -12.06 -7.02
CA SER A 13 -13.99 -10.81 -7.54
C SER A 13 -15.32 -10.48 -6.88
N CYS A 14 -15.55 -9.19 -6.67
CA CYS A 14 -16.82 -8.61 -6.27
C CYS A 14 -17.46 -7.97 -7.51
N ASP A 15 -18.63 -8.45 -7.91
CA ASP A 15 -19.29 -8.07 -9.16
C ASP A 15 -20.78 -7.72 -9.00
N SER A 16 -21.29 -7.88 -7.80
CA SER A 16 -22.68 -7.55 -7.47
C SER A 16 -22.80 -6.24 -6.67
N LEU A 17 -23.95 -5.59 -6.77
CA LEU A 17 -24.23 -4.38 -5.99
C LEU A 17 -24.19 -4.68 -4.47
N GLU A 18 -24.57 -5.88 -4.06
CA GLU A 18 -24.48 -6.34 -2.67
C GLU A 18 -23.00 -6.38 -2.20
N ASP A 19 -22.10 -6.92 -3.01
CA ASP A 19 -20.67 -6.91 -2.73
C ASP A 19 -20.12 -5.49 -2.58
N PHE A 20 -20.51 -4.58 -3.48
CA PHE A 20 -20.05 -3.20 -3.44
C PHE A 20 -20.54 -2.47 -2.19
N HIS A 21 -21.77 -2.67 -1.79
CA HIS A 21 -22.27 -2.15 -0.51
C HIS A 21 -21.55 -2.75 0.70
N ALA A 22 -21.21 -4.04 0.66
CA ALA A 22 -20.39 -4.66 1.71
C ALA A 22 -18.98 -4.03 1.79
N CYS A 23 -18.36 -3.72 0.63
CA CYS A 23 -17.09 -2.98 0.61
C CYS A 23 -17.22 -1.58 1.23
N VAL A 24 -18.30 -0.84 0.93
CA VAL A 24 -18.56 0.48 1.53
C VAL A 24 -18.75 0.38 3.05
N ALA A 25 -19.50 -0.61 3.53
CA ALA A 25 -19.66 -0.83 4.96
C ALA A 25 -18.32 -1.13 5.65
N LEU A 26 -17.51 -1.98 5.03
CA LEU A 26 -16.19 -2.34 5.57
C LEU A 26 -15.21 -1.17 5.57
N GLN A 27 -15.29 -0.21 4.65
CA GLN A 27 -14.51 1.03 4.70
C GLN A 27 -14.70 1.75 6.02
N ARG A 28 -15.96 1.98 6.44
CA ARG A 28 -16.29 2.67 7.68
C ARG A 28 -15.72 1.96 8.92
N GLU A 29 -15.77 0.63 8.93
CA GLU A 29 -15.22 -0.17 10.02
C GLU A 29 -13.68 -0.12 10.07
N VAL A 30 -13.03 -0.03 8.92
CA VAL A 30 -11.56 -0.08 8.81
C VAL A 30 -10.91 1.25 9.13
N TRP A 31 -11.48 2.37 8.62
CA TRP A 31 -10.87 3.70 8.71
C TRP A 31 -11.60 4.66 9.64
N GLY A 32 -12.86 4.40 9.98
CA GLY A 32 -13.66 5.28 10.84
C GLY A 32 -13.89 6.65 10.23
N GLU A 33 -13.97 6.71 8.89
CA GLU A 33 -14.05 7.95 8.13
C GLU A 33 -15.47 8.53 8.14
N ASP A 34 -15.55 9.86 8.09
CA ASP A 34 -16.79 10.58 7.84
C ASP A 34 -17.35 10.27 6.45
N ASP A 35 -18.65 10.47 6.24
CA ASP A 35 -19.33 10.16 4.97
C ASP A 35 -18.70 10.84 3.73
N LEU A 36 -18.00 11.94 3.89
CA LEU A 36 -17.32 12.65 2.81
C LEU A 36 -16.03 11.97 2.33
N GLU A 37 -15.42 11.12 3.15
CA GLU A 37 -14.16 10.42 2.85
C GLU A 37 -14.39 8.96 2.42
N VAL A 38 -15.65 8.48 2.52
CA VAL A 38 -16.02 7.11 2.14
C VAL A 38 -16.33 7.04 0.65
N GLU A 39 -15.61 6.20 -0.06
CA GLU A 39 -15.87 5.96 -1.48
C GLU A 39 -17.25 5.29 -1.68
N PRO A 40 -18.13 5.89 -2.49
CA PRO A 40 -19.47 5.38 -2.67
C PRO A 40 -19.52 4.10 -3.53
N ALA A 41 -20.55 3.28 -3.39
CA ALA A 41 -20.72 2.05 -4.16
C ALA A 41 -20.67 2.29 -5.69
N THR A 42 -21.06 3.47 -6.16
CA THR A 42 -20.97 3.84 -7.57
C THR A 42 -19.54 3.86 -8.11
N LEU A 43 -18.54 4.21 -7.30
CA LEU A 43 -17.14 4.12 -7.71
C LEU A 43 -16.72 2.67 -7.93
N PHE A 44 -17.14 1.76 -7.06
CA PHE A 44 -16.86 0.32 -7.22
C PHE A 44 -17.51 -0.23 -8.48
N VAL A 45 -18.76 0.16 -8.76
CA VAL A 45 -19.45 -0.20 -10.00
C VAL A 45 -18.65 0.28 -11.22
N VAL A 46 -18.28 1.56 -11.26
CA VAL A 46 -17.50 2.12 -12.36
C VAL A 46 -16.15 1.41 -12.52
N ALA A 47 -15.42 1.21 -11.43
CA ALA A 47 -14.14 0.51 -11.47
C ALA A 47 -14.28 -0.90 -12.07
N ALA A 48 -15.25 -1.68 -11.62
CA ALA A 48 -15.50 -3.03 -12.14
C ALA A 48 -15.84 -3.02 -13.64
N HIS A 49 -16.63 -2.04 -14.10
CA HIS A 49 -17.06 -1.94 -15.51
C HIS A 49 -16.00 -1.36 -16.45
N THR A 50 -15.00 -0.63 -15.94
CA THR A 50 -14.00 0.05 -16.75
C THR A 50 -12.62 -0.62 -16.75
N GLY A 51 -12.58 -1.90 -16.37
CA GLY A 51 -11.33 -2.68 -16.36
C GLY A 51 -10.49 -2.52 -15.09
N GLY A 52 -11.03 -1.90 -14.04
CA GLY A 52 -10.46 -1.94 -12.70
C GLY A 52 -10.67 -3.29 -12.02
N GLN A 53 -10.43 -3.35 -10.72
CA GLN A 53 -10.63 -4.56 -9.90
C GLN A 53 -11.37 -4.19 -8.62
N VAL A 54 -12.39 -4.97 -8.30
CA VAL A 54 -12.98 -4.99 -6.96
C VAL A 54 -12.88 -6.43 -6.46
N LEU A 55 -12.06 -6.64 -5.43
CA LEU A 55 -11.75 -7.97 -4.89
C LEU A 55 -12.17 -8.04 -3.43
N GLY A 56 -12.74 -9.16 -3.04
CA GLY A 56 -13.19 -9.42 -1.67
C GLY A 56 -12.53 -10.65 -1.06
N ALA A 57 -12.03 -10.53 0.17
CA ALA A 57 -11.68 -11.66 1.01
C ALA A 57 -12.86 -11.98 1.93
N CYS A 58 -13.35 -13.23 1.89
CA CYS A 58 -14.54 -13.65 2.57
C CYS A 58 -14.23 -14.80 3.56
N ASP A 59 -14.77 -14.70 4.76
CA ASP A 59 -14.88 -15.82 5.71
C ASP A 59 -16.32 -16.36 5.64
N GLY A 60 -16.50 -17.46 4.92
CA GLY A 60 -17.80 -17.92 4.50
C GLY A 60 -18.51 -16.89 3.62
N LYS A 61 -19.63 -16.33 4.13
CA LYS A 61 -20.39 -15.27 3.44
C LYS A 61 -20.00 -13.85 3.86
N THR A 62 -19.17 -13.69 4.88
CA THR A 62 -18.83 -12.38 5.46
C THR A 62 -17.62 -11.80 4.76
N LEU A 63 -17.74 -10.60 4.21
CA LEU A 63 -16.62 -9.84 3.66
C LEU A 63 -15.73 -9.33 4.81
N VAL A 64 -14.47 -9.75 4.84
CA VAL A 64 -13.51 -9.42 5.91
C VAL A 64 -12.31 -8.63 5.40
N GLY A 65 -12.21 -8.43 4.10
CA GLY A 65 -11.22 -7.57 3.47
C GLY A 65 -11.62 -7.27 2.03
N PHE A 66 -11.15 -6.16 1.49
CA PHE A 66 -11.38 -5.82 0.09
C PHE A 66 -10.21 -5.05 -0.50
N THR A 67 -10.16 -5.00 -1.82
CA THR A 67 -9.28 -4.14 -2.61
C THR A 67 -10.09 -3.52 -3.75
N LEU A 68 -9.88 -2.22 -3.95
CA LEU A 68 -10.37 -1.46 -5.10
C LEU A 68 -9.18 -0.99 -5.91
N ALA A 69 -9.16 -1.26 -7.22
CA ALA A 69 -8.19 -0.71 -8.15
C ALA A 69 -8.86 -0.12 -9.39
N LEU A 70 -8.32 0.99 -9.86
CA LEU A 70 -8.77 1.70 -11.03
C LEU A 70 -7.87 1.34 -12.22
N ALA A 71 -8.47 1.14 -13.40
CA ALA A 71 -7.71 1.01 -14.63
C ALA A 71 -7.13 2.36 -15.05
N ALA A 72 -5.87 2.36 -15.45
CA ALA A 72 -5.15 3.56 -15.86
C ALA A 72 -4.23 3.28 -17.05
N VAL A 73 -3.82 4.34 -17.74
CA VAL A 73 -2.87 4.28 -18.85
C VAL A 73 -1.78 5.32 -18.65
N ARG A 74 -0.52 4.93 -18.84
CA ARG A 74 0.62 5.84 -18.82
C ARG A 74 1.53 5.51 -20.01
N ASN A 75 1.85 6.52 -20.83
CA ASN A 75 2.68 6.36 -22.02
C ASN A 75 2.19 5.23 -22.97
N GLY A 76 0.87 5.08 -23.09
CA GLY A 76 0.26 4.04 -23.92
C GLY A 76 0.19 2.64 -23.30
N ALA A 77 0.81 2.41 -22.14
CA ALA A 77 0.79 1.14 -21.44
C ALA A 77 -0.29 1.10 -20.34
N PRO A 78 -1.11 0.04 -20.26
CA PRO A 78 -2.09 -0.12 -19.20
C PRO A 78 -1.42 -0.48 -17.86
N PHE A 79 -1.98 0.02 -16.77
CA PHE A 79 -1.64 -0.39 -15.41
C PHE A 79 -2.85 -0.27 -14.49
N LEU A 80 -2.77 -0.82 -13.29
CA LEU A 80 -3.79 -0.63 -12.27
C LEU A 80 -3.28 0.31 -11.18
N HIS A 81 -4.11 1.27 -10.81
CA HIS A 81 -3.91 2.04 -9.57
C HIS A 81 -4.72 1.38 -8.46
N SER A 82 -4.05 0.68 -7.54
CA SER A 82 -4.68 0.06 -6.37
C SER A 82 -5.04 1.15 -5.36
N HIS A 83 -6.26 1.66 -5.48
CA HIS A 83 -6.71 2.86 -4.76
C HIS A 83 -6.79 2.62 -3.26
N MET A 84 -7.38 1.50 -2.85
CA MET A 84 -7.49 1.13 -1.44
C MET A 84 -7.44 -0.38 -1.22
N THR A 85 -6.97 -0.77 -0.04
CA THR A 85 -7.04 -2.15 0.47
C THR A 85 -7.34 -2.09 1.95
N GLY A 86 -8.46 -2.65 2.36
CA GLY A 86 -8.91 -2.70 3.75
C GLY A 86 -9.04 -4.13 4.26
N VAL A 87 -8.70 -4.35 5.53
CA VAL A 87 -8.91 -5.63 6.23
C VAL A 87 -9.50 -5.32 7.59
N HIS A 88 -10.64 -5.94 7.89
CA HIS A 88 -11.34 -5.85 9.17
C HIS A 88 -10.39 -6.13 10.35
N ALA A 89 -10.51 -5.38 11.44
CA ALA A 89 -9.58 -5.40 12.57
C ALA A 89 -9.31 -6.81 13.10
N ASN A 90 -10.35 -7.63 13.24
CA ASN A 90 -10.26 -9.01 13.76
C ASN A 90 -9.54 -9.99 12.81
N TYR A 91 -9.29 -9.59 11.56
CA TYR A 91 -8.62 -10.40 10.53
C TYR A 91 -7.24 -9.85 10.14
N ARG A 92 -6.80 -8.75 10.77
CA ARG A 92 -5.44 -8.22 10.59
C ARG A 92 -4.39 -9.21 11.13
N ASN A 93 -3.19 -9.15 10.58
CA ASN A 93 -2.06 -10.03 10.92
C ASN A 93 -2.30 -11.52 10.63
N ARG A 94 -3.35 -11.86 9.88
CA ARG A 94 -3.70 -13.24 9.46
C ARG A 94 -3.39 -13.49 7.98
N GLY A 95 -2.64 -12.60 7.31
CA GLY A 95 -2.25 -12.76 5.91
C GLY A 95 -3.32 -12.34 4.89
N VAL A 96 -4.50 -11.84 5.30
CA VAL A 96 -5.61 -11.48 4.40
C VAL A 96 -5.20 -10.44 3.38
N GLY A 97 -4.48 -9.38 3.79
CA GLY A 97 -3.97 -8.37 2.86
C GLY A 97 -3.02 -8.95 1.81
N ARG A 98 -2.18 -9.93 2.19
CA ARG A 98 -1.32 -10.64 1.24
C ARG A 98 -2.13 -11.50 0.27
N MET A 99 -3.16 -12.20 0.75
CA MET A 99 -4.04 -13.00 -0.11
C MET A 99 -4.74 -12.11 -1.16
N LEU A 100 -5.26 -10.95 -0.77
CA LEU A 100 -5.85 -9.97 -1.68
C LEU A 100 -4.84 -9.50 -2.73
N LYS A 101 -3.62 -9.14 -2.32
CA LYS A 101 -2.57 -8.69 -3.24
C LYS A 101 -2.13 -9.80 -4.21
N LEU A 102 -2.00 -11.04 -3.77
CA LEU A 102 -1.66 -12.14 -4.66
C LEU A 102 -2.77 -12.39 -5.69
N PHE A 103 -4.02 -12.42 -5.27
CA PHE A 103 -5.14 -12.57 -6.19
C PHE A 103 -5.21 -11.37 -7.16
N GLN A 104 -4.99 -10.15 -6.67
CA GLN A 104 -4.90 -8.94 -7.49
C GLN A 104 -3.84 -9.06 -8.59
N ARG A 105 -2.66 -9.58 -8.23
CA ARG A 105 -1.56 -9.83 -9.16
C ARG A 105 -1.93 -10.85 -10.24
N ASP A 106 -2.44 -12.00 -9.82
CA ASP A 106 -2.72 -13.10 -10.75
C ASP A 106 -3.83 -12.73 -11.72
N GLU A 107 -4.84 -12.02 -11.26
CA GLU A 107 -5.92 -11.50 -12.11
C GLU A 107 -5.40 -10.42 -13.09
N ALA A 108 -4.54 -9.50 -12.65
CA ALA A 108 -3.93 -8.50 -13.52
C ALA A 108 -3.06 -9.14 -14.61
N LEU A 109 -2.22 -10.11 -14.24
CA LEU A 109 -1.38 -10.84 -15.20
C LEU A 109 -2.21 -11.63 -16.21
N SER A 110 -3.36 -12.18 -15.83
CA SER A 110 -4.27 -12.87 -16.76
C SER A 110 -4.83 -11.96 -17.85
N ARG A 111 -4.79 -10.63 -17.64
CA ARG A 111 -5.18 -9.59 -18.60
C ARG A 111 -3.99 -8.85 -19.23
N ASP A 112 -2.78 -9.40 -19.12
CA ASP A 112 -1.54 -8.81 -19.62
C ASP A 112 -1.21 -7.42 -19.00
N ILE A 113 -1.72 -7.13 -17.80
CA ILE A 113 -1.38 -5.95 -17.02
C ILE A 113 -0.21 -6.32 -16.12
N ARG A 114 0.95 -5.69 -16.33
CA ARG A 114 2.21 -6.05 -15.66
C ARG A 114 2.63 -5.09 -14.56
N LEU A 115 1.89 -4.00 -14.36
CA LEU A 115 2.19 -2.99 -13.35
C LEU A 115 0.95 -2.70 -12.51
N ILE A 116 1.12 -2.76 -11.19
CA ILE A 116 0.18 -2.19 -10.23
C ILE A 116 0.91 -1.13 -9.42
N GLU A 117 0.30 0.05 -9.28
CA GLU A 117 0.82 1.12 -8.44
C GLU A 117 -0.17 1.46 -7.34
N TRP A 118 0.34 1.96 -6.24
CA TRP A 118 -0.45 2.58 -5.18
C TRP A 118 0.39 3.58 -4.40
N THR A 119 -0.27 4.41 -3.60
CA THR A 119 0.41 5.35 -2.72
C THR A 119 0.31 4.90 -1.27
N PHE A 120 1.33 5.20 -0.47
CA PHE A 120 1.32 4.94 0.96
C PHE A 120 2.12 6.01 1.72
N ASP A 121 1.79 6.21 2.99
CA ASP A 121 2.52 7.12 3.88
C ASP A 121 3.93 6.56 4.14
N PRO A 122 5.01 7.32 3.81
CA PRO A 122 6.38 6.89 4.06
C PRO A 122 6.69 6.64 5.53
N LEU A 123 5.90 7.17 6.44
CA LEU A 123 6.08 7.04 7.89
C LEU A 123 5.34 5.82 8.47
N GLU A 124 4.48 5.17 7.68
CA GLU A 124 3.83 3.91 8.02
C GLU A 124 4.74 2.71 7.71
N LEU A 125 5.75 2.49 8.57
CA LEU A 125 6.85 1.54 8.35
C LEU A 125 6.41 0.07 8.19
N ARG A 126 5.30 -0.33 8.83
CA ARG A 126 4.73 -1.67 8.63
C ARG A 126 4.24 -1.85 7.20
N ASN A 127 3.58 -0.83 6.66
CA ASN A 127 3.11 -0.82 5.29
C ASN A 127 4.29 -0.77 4.31
N ALA A 128 5.28 0.07 4.58
CA ALA A 128 6.52 0.13 3.81
C ALA A 128 7.23 -1.23 3.74
N HIS A 129 7.43 -1.90 4.87
CA HIS A 129 8.03 -3.23 4.92
C HIS A 129 7.20 -4.26 4.13
N PHE A 130 5.88 -4.23 4.25
CA PHE A 130 5.02 -5.12 3.48
C PHE A 130 5.19 -4.87 1.97
N ASN A 131 5.16 -3.61 1.53
CA ASN A 131 5.27 -3.24 0.13
C ASN A 131 6.64 -3.60 -0.47
N LEU A 132 7.72 -3.21 0.19
CA LEU A 132 9.07 -3.32 -0.37
C LEU A 132 9.68 -4.71 -0.13
N ASN A 133 9.55 -5.25 1.10
CA ASN A 133 10.21 -6.49 1.46
C ASN A 133 9.37 -7.73 1.16
N ARG A 134 8.03 -7.66 1.36
CA ARG A 134 7.16 -8.84 1.24
C ARG A 134 6.50 -8.97 -0.13
N LEU A 135 6.22 -7.85 -0.81
CA LEU A 135 5.66 -7.83 -2.17
C LEU A 135 6.73 -7.59 -3.25
N GLY A 136 7.88 -7.02 -2.89
CA GLY A 136 8.94 -6.72 -3.84
C GLY A 136 8.70 -5.46 -4.68
N ALA A 137 7.74 -4.61 -4.30
CA ALA A 137 7.57 -3.30 -4.93
C ALA A 137 8.81 -2.42 -4.70
N ILE A 138 8.92 -1.37 -5.49
CA ILE A 138 9.93 -0.31 -5.33
C ILE A 138 9.26 1.05 -5.29
N CYS A 139 9.97 2.09 -4.82
CA CYS A 139 9.50 3.47 -4.91
C CYS A 139 10.57 4.34 -5.56
N ARG A 140 10.15 5.14 -6.56
CA ARG A 140 10.99 6.13 -7.26
C ARG A 140 10.36 7.51 -7.31
N ARG A 141 9.18 7.66 -6.73
CA ARG A 141 8.41 8.90 -6.73
C ARG A 141 7.92 9.22 -5.33
N TYR A 142 8.13 10.47 -4.94
CA TYR A 142 7.59 11.05 -3.71
C TYR A 142 6.61 12.15 -4.10
N LEU A 143 5.41 12.11 -3.54
CA LEU A 143 4.34 13.07 -3.82
C LEU A 143 4.05 13.85 -2.54
N PRO A 144 4.52 15.10 -2.44
CA PRO A 144 4.28 15.93 -1.26
C PRO A 144 2.80 16.31 -1.16
N ASN A 145 2.23 16.16 0.02
CA ASN A 145 0.87 16.61 0.36
C ASN A 145 -0.20 16.25 -0.69
N LEU A 146 -0.17 15.02 -1.20
CA LEU A 146 -0.95 14.58 -2.35
C LEU A 146 -2.46 14.80 -2.18
N TYR A 147 -2.99 14.55 -0.99
CA TYR A 147 -4.43 14.65 -0.68
C TYR A 147 -4.78 15.90 0.15
N GLY A 148 -3.81 16.80 0.35
CA GLY A 148 -4.02 17.95 1.23
C GLY A 148 -3.99 17.59 2.71
N ILE A 149 -4.47 18.49 3.54
CA ILE A 149 -4.68 18.23 4.97
C ILE A 149 -6.07 17.62 5.11
N THR A 150 -6.14 16.39 5.59
CA THR A 150 -7.40 15.66 5.78
C THR A 150 -7.86 15.72 7.24
N THR A 151 -9.14 15.45 7.46
CA THR A 151 -9.72 15.30 8.80
C THR A 151 -9.47 13.93 9.41
N SER A 152 -8.87 13.00 8.65
CA SER A 152 -8.60 11.63 9.09
C SER A 152 -7.74 11.61 10.36
N PRO A 153 -8.15 10.87 11.40
CA PRO A 153 -7.36 10.71 12.64
C PRO A 153 -5.96 10.13 12.40
N LEU A 154 -5.74 9.48 11.25
CA LEU A 154 -4.44 8.90 10.89
C LEU A 154 -3.39 9.97 10.60
N HIS A 155 -3.78 11.11 10.01
CA HIS A 155 -2.85 12.16 9.61
C HIS A 155 -2.61 13.21 10.69
N ARG A 156 -3.56 13.41 11.60
CA ARG A 156 -3.45 14.37 12.73
C ARG A 156 -2.98 15.77 12.32
N GLY A 157 -3.43 16.26 11.17
CA GLY A 157 -3.05 17.58 10.64
C GLY A 157 -1.68 17.64 9.95
N LEU A 158 -1.00 16.52 9.76
CA LEU A 158 0.20 16.43 8.93
C LEU A 158 -0.14 16.47 7.45
N ALA A 159 0.80 16.94 6.65
CA ALA A 159 0.73 16.85 5.20
C ALA A 159 0.65 15.36 4.77
N THR A 160 -0.21 15.08 3.79
CA THR A 160 -0.40 13.73 3.27
C THR A 160 0.66 13.35 2.24
N ASP A 161 1.90 13.32 2.67
CA ASP A 161 3.01 12.87 1.84
C ASP A 161 2.85 11.40 1.46
N ARG A 162 3.21 11.04 0.22
CA ARG A 162 3.08 9.68 -0.28
C ARG A 162 4.32 9.23 -1.05
N LEU A 163 4.75 8.00 -0.80
CA LEU A 163 5.56 7.24 -1.73
C LEU A 163 4.65 6.51 -2.72
N VAL A 164 5.07 6.42 -3.97
CA VAL A 164 4.41 5.58 -4.97
C VAL A 164 5.11 4.24 -5.02
N ALA A 165 4.41 3.19 -4.61
CA ALA A 165 4.85 1.81 -4.80
C ALA A 165 4.59 1.41 -6.25
N GLU A 166 5.62 0.93 -6.92
CA GLU A 166 5.57 0.38 -8.26
C GLU A 166 5.81 -1.14 -8.16
N TRP A 167 4.81 -1.91 -8.50
CA TRP A 167 4.85 -3.37 -8.39
C TRP A 167 4.84 -4.01 -9.77
N TYR A 168 6.02 -4.31 -10.28
CA TYR A 168 6.24 -4.97 -11.57
C TYR A 168 6.02 -6.47 -11.41
N LEU A 169 4.82 -6.94 -11.71
CA LEU A 169 4.21 -8.17 -11.24
C LEU A 169 4.96 -9.46 -11.58
N ASP A 170 5.65 -9.49 -12.71
CA ASP A 170 6.41 -10.65 -13.23
C ASP A 170 7.94 -10.44 -13.19
N SER A 171 8.39 -9.36 -12.55
CA SER A 171 9.83 -9.11 -12.41
C SER A 171 10.51 -10.16 -11.50
N PRO A 172 11.80 -10.46 -11.75
CA PRO A 172 12.58 -11.37 -10.89
C PRO A 172 12.55 -10.97 -9.42
N ARG A 173 12.55 -9.66 -9.15
CA ARG A 173 12.46 -9.12 -7.80
C ARG A 173 11.16 -9.49 -7.10
N VAL A 174 10.03 -9.32 -7.77
CA VAL A 174 8.71 -9.65 -7.22
C VAL A 174 8.59 -11.16 -7.01
N ILE A 175 9.05 -11.96 -7.96
CA ILE A 175 9.05 -13.43 -7.83
C ILE A 175 9.85 -13.85 -6.59
N ALA A 176 11.07 -13.35 -6.43
CA ALA A 176 11.91 -13.63 -5.26
C ALA A 176 11.27 -13.19 -3.94
N ALA A 177 10.64 -12.00 -3.92
CA ALA A 177 9.94 -11.51 -2.72
C ALA A 177 8.77 -12.42 -2.32
N LEU A 178 7.99 -12.86 -3.30
CA LEU A 178 6.83 -13.72 -3.04
C LEU A 178 7.22 -15.13 -2.58
N SER A 179 8.40 -15.62 -3.02
CA SER A 179 9.01 -16.89 -2.56
C SER A 179 9.80 -16.75 -1.24
N ASN A 180 9.88 -15.56 -0.64
CA ASN A 180 10.71 -15.22 0.53
C ASN A 180 12.22 -15.42 0.29
N GLU A 181 12.67 -15.29 -0.94
CA GLU A 181 14.08 -15.43 -1.37
C GLU A 181 14.72 -14.08 -1.72
N LEU A 182 13.97 -12.97 -1.53
CA LEU A 182 14.46 -11.64 -1.86
C LEU A 182 15.63 -11.26 -0.95
N THR A 183 16.80 -11.10 -1.55
CA THR A 183 17.97 -10.51 -0.91
C THR A 183 18.08 -9.08 -1.46
N PRO A 184 17.88 -8.04 -0.64
CA PRO A 184 18.09 -6.68 -1.10
C PRO A 184 19.52 -6.46 -1.58
N PRO A 185 19.74 -5.76 -2.70
CA PRO A 185 21.08 -5.37 -3.10
C PRO A 185 21.70 -4.42 -2.06
N PRO A 186 23.04 -4.28 -2.04
CA PRO A 186 23.68 -3.31 -1.19
C PRO A 186 23.08 -1.92 -1.40
N SER A 187 22.66 -1.28 -0.33
CA SER A 187 22.13 0.09 -0.40
C SER A 187 23.27 1.09 -0.55
N SER A 188 23.05 2.09 -1.40
CA SER A 188 23.98 3.23 -1.52
C SER A 188 23.70 4.32 -0.49
N THR A 189 22.46 4.39 0.00
CA THR A 189 22.00 5.41 0.93
C THR A 189 20.88 4.83 1.80
N THR A 190 20.79 5.29 3.06
CA THR A 190 19.70 4.97 3.96
C THR A 190 19.00 6.25 4.40
N ILE A 191 17.68 6.17 4.61
CA ILE A 191 16.86 7.23 5.20
C ILE A 191 16.29 6.68 6.50
N GLU A 192 16.72 7.27 7.61
CA GLU A 192 16.32 6.83 8.94
C GLU A 192 15.05 7.51 9.42
N ILE A 193 14.16 6.73 10.00
CA ILE A 193 12.93 7.18 10.64
C ILE A 193 12.99 6.72 12.10
N PRO A 194 13.04 7.66 13.06
CA PRO A 194 13.08 7.32 14.48
C PRO A 194 11.86 6.51 14.91
N ASN A 195 12.05 5.48 15.72
CA ASN A 195 10.94 4.66 16.22
C ASN A 195 9.99 5.44 17.15
N SER A 196 10.45 6.57 17.73
CA SER A 196 9.66 7.49 18.53
C SER A 196 8.73 8.42 17.73
N PHE A 197 8.72 8.31 16.40
CA PHE A 197 7.94 9.20 15.53
C PHE A 197 6.43 9.19 15.87
N ASP A 198 5.87 8.03 16.17
CA ASP A 198 4.46 7.90 16.54
C ASP A 198 4.14 8.55 17.88
N ASP A 199 5.07 8.52 18.84
CA ASP A 199 4.92 9.18 20.14
C ASP A 199 4.94 10.70 19.97
N TRP A 200 5.80 11.21 19.08
CA TRP A 200 5.87 12.64 18.77
C TRP A 200 4.63 13.16 18.04
N LYS A 201 4.01 12.35 17.18
CA LYS A 201 2.73 12.70 16.53
C LYS A 201 1.64 13.09 17.55
N ALA A 202 1.71 12.56 18.75
CA ALA A 202 0.73 12.84 19.81
C ALA A 202 1.07 14.07 20.65
N SER A 203 2.34 14.50 20.69
CA SER A 203 2.85 15.46 21.69
C SER A 203 3.53 16.70 21.10
N ASP A 204 4.14 16.60 19.90
CA ASP A 204 4.98 17.68 19.32
C ASP A 204 4.82 17.77 17.80
N LEU A 205 3.69 18.31 17.36
CA LEU A 205 3.38 18.46 15.94
C LEU A 205 4.41 19.29 15.13
N PRO A 206 4.95 20.43 15.64
CA PRO A 206 6.00 21.18 14.93
C PRO A 206 7.26 20.34 14.70
N HIS A 207 7.69 19.57 15.68
CA HIS A 207 8.85 18.69 15.53
C HIS A 207 8.59 17.61 14.46
N VAL A 208 7.42 16.98 14.51
CA VAL A 208 7.02 15.97 13.52
C VAL A 208 6.98 16.53 12.10
N GLN A 209 6.48 17.75 11.92
CA GLN A 209 6.48 18.44 10.61
C GLN A 209 7.91 18.69 10.10
N SER A 210 8.83 19.07 11.00
CA SER A 210 10.23 19.24 10.65
C SER A 210 10.89 17.92 10.22
N VAL A 211 10.64 16.85 10.96
CA VAL A 211 11.14 15.52 10.62
C VAL A 211 10.55 15.03 9.28
N GLN A 212 9.25 15.20 9.05
CA GLN A 212 8.60 14.86 7.79
C GLN A 212 9.23 15.62 6.62
N THR A 213 9.53 16.89 6.80
CA THR A 213 10.18 17.71 5.76
C THR A 213 11.58 17.20 5.44
N ALA A 214 12.39 16.90 6.45
CA ALA A 214 13.73 16.36 6.26
C ALA A 214 13.72 14.99 5.55
N ILE A 215 12.76 14.12 5.87
CA ILE A 215 12.55 12.83 5.21
C ILE A 215 12.16 13.03 3.73
N ARG A 216 11.25 13.96 3.45
CA ARG A 216 10.86 14.34 2.09
C ARG A 216 12.05 14.76 1.25
N GLU A 217 12.91 15.62 1.79
CA GLU A 217 14.11 16.11 1.11
C GLU A 217 15.06 14.97 0.78
N GLN A 218 15.30 14.06 1.71
CA GLN A 218 16.18 12.90 1.52
C GLN A 218 15.65 11.97 0.43
N PHE A 219 14.34 11.67 0.41
CA PHE A 219 13.75 10.86 -0.66
C PHE A 219 13.85 11.54 -2.01
N THR A 220 13.51 12.83 -2.07
CA THR A 220 13.54 13.62 -3.32
C THR A 220 14.95 13.66 -3.89
N ASP A 221 15.95 13.91 -3.06
CA ASP A 221 17.35 13.92 -3.46
C ASP A 221 17.85 12.55 -3.93
N GLY A 222 17.51 11.48 -3.19
CA GLY A 222 17.84 10.11 -3.59
C GLY A 222 17.23 9.73 -4.93
N PHE A 223 15.96 10.04 -5.16
CA PHE A 223 15.29 9.76 -6.42
C PHE A 223 15.82 10.60 -7.59
N ALA A 224 16.17 11.87 -7.34
CA ALA A 224 16.81 12.72 -8.35
C ALA A 224 18.19 12.19 -8.79
N LYS A 225 18.89 11.44 -7.93
CA LYS A 225 20.15 10.75 -8.22
C LYS A 225 19.96 9.37 -8.89
N GLY A 226 18.73 9.02 -9.30
CA GLY A 226 18.42 7.75 -9.97
C GLY A 226 18.35 6.54 -9.03
N CYS A 227 18.16 6.75 -7.72
CA CYS A 227 17.92 5.67 -6.78
C CYS A 227 16.44 5.30 -6.69
N ALA A 228 16.18 4.09 -6.21
CA ALA A 228 14.87 3.63 -5.77
C ALA A 228 14.93 3.18 -4.30
N ALA A 229 13.86 3.41 -3.55
CA ALA A 229 13.68 2.75 -2.26
C ALA A 229 13.26 1.30 -2.49
N ILE A 230 14.04 0.37 -1.95
CA ILE A 230 13.95 -1.06 -2.27
C ILE A 230 13.70 -1.97 -1.06
N ALA A 231 13.96 -1.51 0.13
CA ALA A 231 13.76 -2.28 1.36
C ALA A 231 13.56 -1.35 2.57
N VAL A 232 13.04 -1.94 3.63
CA VAL A 232 13.02 -1.34 4.97
C VAL A 232 13.63 -2.34 5.94
N SER A 233 14.53 -1.87 6.79
CA SER A 233 15.03 -2.60 7.96
C SER A 233 14.62 -1.90 9.25
N LYS A 234 14.59 -2.65 10.35
CA LYS A 234 14.29 -2.14 11.67
C LYS A 234 15.36 -2.55 12.66
N THR A 235 15.83 -1.60 13.44
CA THR A 235 16.70 -1.80 14.61
C THR A 235 15.96 -1.48 15.91
N SER A 236 16.65 -1.51 17.05
CA SER A 236 16.09 -1.06 18.34
C SER A 236 15.67 0.42 18.31
N ASP A 237 16.43 1.27 17.61
CA ASP A 237 16.34 2.73 17.76
C ASP A 237 15.66 3.41 16.57
N ALA A 238 15.80 2.84 15.37
CA ALA A 238 15.27 3.41 14.15
C ALA A 238 14.81 2.33 13.15
N SER A 239 13.99 2.75 12.21
CA SER A 239 13.73 2.00 10.99
C SER A 239 14.34 2.74 9.81
N SER A 240 14.91 2.03 8.85
CA SER A 240 15.66 2.63 7.75
C SER A 240 15.14 2.15 6.41
N TYR A 241 14.81 3.09 5.53
CA TYR A 241 14.66 2.79 4.11
C TYR A 241 16.03 2.62 3.47
N HIS A 242 16.17 1.66 2.60
CA HIS A 242 17.37 1.39 1.81
C HIS A 242 17.14 1.83 0.37
N LEU A 243 17.97 2.73 -0.12
CA LEU A 243 17.96 3.20 -1.49
C LEU A 243 19.15 2.61 -2.25
N ALA A 244 18.90 2.18 -3.48
CA ALA A 244 19.96 1.70 -4.38
C ALA A 244 19.74 2.29 -5.79
N PRO A 245 20.84 2.44 -6.58
CA PRO A 245 20.70 2.80 -7.99
C PRO A 245 19.74 1.86 -8.69
N TRP A 246 18.84 2.41 -9.45
CA TRP A 246 17.85 1.64 -10.18
C TRP A 246 18.09 1.80 -11.68
N SER A 247 18.50 0.74 -12.34
CA SER A 247 18.45 0.63 -13.79
C SER A 247 17.10 0.03 -14.18
N GLU A 248 16.43 0.59 -15.14
CA GLU A 248 15.20 0.01 -15.68
C GLU A 248 15.44 -1.44 -16.10
N PHE A 249 14.41 -2.26 -15.92
CA PHE A 249 14.42 -3.68 -16.25
C PHE A 249 14.55 -3.91 -17.76
#